data_1626df34e1a0094a0dfe0299628a1177
#
_entry.id   1626df34e1a0094a0dfe0299628a1177
#
_cell.length_a   1.000
_cell.length_b   1.000
_cell.length_c   1.000
_cell.angle_alpha   90.00
_cell.angle_beta   90.00
_cell.angle_gamma   90.00
#
_symmetry.space_group_name_H-M   'P 1'
#
loop_
_entity.id
_entity.type
_entity.pdbx_description
1 polymer ?
#
loop_
_entity_poly.entity_id
_entity_poly.type
_entity_poly.pdbx_seq_one_letter_code
_entity_poly.pdbx_strand_id
1 'polypeptide(L)'
;QPMISNSDLLLYRGLHGAAIAGDVDLSQYPDLSIGIAPNANLEWMNKIHHDVRNRHVKREDAQASILKNLDDYVRHITPQFMRTHINFQLIPLVDTANPFTGEAVPSDDECYLIIHVLKKYWPNFVPLLADLQGSFMSRRNTIVIPSSKMLTAIELFLIPIIQDLVKTSRELRGITDIPSDRSAGIIGMLD
;
A
#
# COMPACT_ATOMS: atom_id res chain seq x y z
N GLN A 1 22.33 2.94 -16.35
CA GLN A 1 21.96 3.94 -17.36
C GLN A 1 20.86 4.80 -16.75
N PRO A 2 20.93 6.12 -16.84
CA PRO A 2 19.86 6.98 -16.40
C PRO A 2 18.61 6.69 -17.24
N MET A 3 17.49 6.35 -16.59
CA MET A 3 16.20 6.29 -17.25
C MET A 3 15.73 7.72 -17.52
N ILE A 4 15.86 8.17 -18.77
CA ILE A 4 15.23 9.43 -19.21
C ILE A 4 13.81 9.06 -19.60
N SER A 5 12.86 9.31 -18.72
CA SER A 5 11.45 9.15 -19.02
C SER A 5 10.84 10.50 -19.39
N ASN A 6 10.10 10.56 -20.49
CA ASN A 6 9.25 11.70 -20.82
C ASN A 6 7.93 11.69 -20.04
N SER A 7 7.75 10.71 -19.15
CA SER A 7 6.58 10.57 -18.30
C SER A 7 6.63 11.55 -17.13
N ASP A 8 5.47 12.04 -16.72
CA ASP A 8 5.35 12.93 -15.57
C ASP A 8 5.46 12.16 -14.24
N LEU A 9 5.22 10.85 -14.27
CA LEU A 9 5.22 9.96 -13.13
C LEU A 9 6.02 8.70 -13.44
N LEU A 10 6.89 8.31 -12.51
CA LEU A 10 7.56 7.01 -12.50
C LEU A 10 7.02 6.20 -11.31
N LEU A 11 6.39 5.07 -11.60
CA LEU A 11 5.91 4.16 -10.57
C LEU A 11 6.88 2.99 -10.41
N TYR A 12 7.36 2.79 -9.19
CA TYR A 12 8.11 1.60 -8.78
C TYR A 12 7.28 0.74 -7.83
N ARG A 13 7.21 -0.55 -8.09
CA ARG A 13 6.61 -1.56 -7.20
C ARG A 13 7.64 -2.62 -6.85
N GLY A 14 7.85 -2.88 -5.56
CA GLY A 14 8.79 -3.90 -5.11
C GLY A 14 8.90 -3.99 -3.60
N LEU A 15 9.53 -5.04 -3.11
CA LEU A 15 9.70 -5.32 -1.68
C LEU A 15 10.75 -4.43 -1.00
N HIS A 16 11.58 -3.72 -1.76
CA HIS A 16 12.74 -3.01 -1.23
C HIS A 16 12.70 -1.50 -1.51
N GLY A 17 11.49 -0.93 -1.73
CA GLY A 17 11.33 0.47 -2.09
C GLY A 17 11.77 1.49 -1.03
N ALA A 18 11.89 1.08 0.23
CA ALA A 18 12.37 1.90 1.34
C ALA A 18 13.49 1.21 2.14
N ALA A 19 14.24 0.30 1.49
CA ALA A 19 15.34 -0.43 2.11
C ALA A 19 16.56 0.47 2.33
N ILE A 20 17.34 0.13 3.36
CA ILE A 20 18.69 0.62 3.57
C ILE A 20 19.67 -0.53 3.31
N ALA A 21 20.65 -0.30 2.45
CA ALA A 21 21.70 -1.26 2.15
C ALA A 21 23.07 -0.56 2.18
N GLY A 22 23.86 -0.83 3.21
CA GLY A 22 25.09 -0.10 3.47
C GLY A 22 24.82 1.40 3.64
N ASP A 23 25.49 2.22 2.85
CA ASP A 23 25.36 3.68 2.87
C ASP A 23 24.20 4.21 2.00
N VAL A 24 23.45 3.31 1.33
CA VAL A 24 22.35 3.68 0.44
C VAL A 24 21.02 3.55 1.17
N ASP A 25 20.31 4.65 1.33
CA ASP A 25 18.94 4.71 1.83
C ASP A 25 17.97 5.01 0.69
N LEU A 26 17.24 3.97 0.24
CA LEU A 26 16.30 4.09 -0.86
C LEU A 26 15.05 4.92 -0.51
N SER A 27 14.74 5.07 0.78
CA SER A 27 13.58 5.85 1.20
C SER A 27 13.68 7.36 0.91
N GLN A 28 14.89 7.84 0.61
CA GLN A 28 15.14 9.26 0.35
C GLN A 28 14.87 9.69 -1.11
N TYR A 29 14.73 8.73 -2.04
CA TYR A 29 14.61 9.06 -3.46
C TYR A 29 13.17 9.28 -3.94
N PRO A 30 12.15 8.51 -3.50
CA PRO A 30 10.79 8.71 -4.00
C PRO A 30 10.15 9.97 -3.42
N ASP A 31 9.46 10.75 -4.27
CA ASP A 31 8.64 11.87 -3.82
C ASP A 31 7.47 11.41 -2.95
N LEU A 32 6.89 10.27 -3.28
CA LEU A 32 5.87 9.57 -2.49
C LEU A 32 6.20 8.09 -2.37
N SER A 33 6.29 7.59 -1.14
CA SER A 33 6.43 6.17 -0.85
C SER A 33 5.21 5.66 -0.09
N ILE A 34 4.64 4.58 -0.62
CA ILE A 34 3.45 3.92 -0.06
C ILE A 34 3.85 2.52 0.39
N GLY A 35 3.59 2.21 1.65
CA GLY A 35 3.73 0.87 2.19
C GLY A 35 2.39 0.14 2.20
N ILE A 36 2.37 -1.08 1.68
CA ILE A 36 1.26 -2.00 1.90
C ILE A 36 1.67 -2.87 3.09
N ALA A 37 1.32 -2.39 4.28
CA ALA A 37 1.71 -3.05 5.53
C ALA A 37 0.81 -4.28 5.76
N PRO A 38 1.36 -5.48 5.87
CA PRO A 38 0.55 -6.66 6.04
C PRO A 38 -0.02 -6.77 7.48
N ASN A 39 -1.19 -7.39 7.58
CA ASN A 39 -1.51 -8.16 8.78
C ASN A 39 -0.88 -9.54 8.59
N ALA A 40 0.04 -9.93 9.46
CA ALA A 40 0.86 -11.14 9.28
C ALA A 40 0.01 -12.40 9.07
N ASN A 41 -1.03 -12.59 9.88
CA ASN A 41 -1.89 -13.76 9.77
C ASN A 41 -2.65 -13.77 8.44
N LEU A 42 -3.21 -12.64 8.03
CA LEU A 42 -3.92 -12.51 6.76
C LEU A 42 -2.97 -12.74 5.56
N GLU A 43 -1.77 -12.21 5.61
CA GLU A 43 -0.75 -12.43 4.57
C GLU A 43 -0.38 -13.92 4.46
N TRP A 44 -0.17 -14.58 5.58
CA TRP A 44 0.16 -16.01 5.59
C TRP A 44 -0.97 -16.88 5.06
N MET A 45 -2.21 -16.60 5.45
CA MET A 45 -3.40 -17.25 4.90
C MET A 45 -3.48 -17.07 3.38
N ASN A 46 -3.33 -15.83 2.90
CA ASN A 46 -3.32 -15.51 1.47
C ASN A 46 -2.20 -16.24 0.72
N LYS A 47 -0.99 -16.24 1.27
CA LYS A 47 0.16 -16.91 0.66
C LYS A 47 -0.04 -18.42 0.56
N ILE A 48 -0.47 -19.06 1.64
CA ILE A 48 -0.74 -20.50 1.65
C ILE A 48 -1.82 -20.84 0.62
N HIS A 49 -2.90 -20.09 0.64
CA HIS A 49 -4.03 -20.30 -0.29
C HIS A 49 -3.59 -20.13 -1.76
N HIS A 50 -2.80 -19.09 -2.06
CA HIS A 50 -2.26 -18.84 -3.38
C HIS A 50 -1.30 -19.97 -3.82
N ASP A 51 -0.37 -20.37 -2.96
CA ASP A 51 0.64 -21.38 -3.29
C ASP A 51 0.00 -22.77 -3.50
N VAL A 52 -1.02 -23.12 -2.69
CA VAL A 52 -1.77 -24.37 -2.84
C VAL A 52 -2.61 -24.36 -4.10
N ARG A 53 -3.40 -23.31 -4.37
CA ARG A 53 -4.34 -23.28 -5.50
C ARG A 53 -3.65 -23.02 -6.84
N ASN A 54 -2.72 -22.07 -6.89
CA ASN A 54 -2.18 -21.58 -8.16
C ASN A 54 -0.85 -22.25 -8.52
N ARG A 55 -0.09 -22.71 -7.52
CA ARG A 55 1.23 -23.33 -7.72
C ARG A 55 1.22 -24.83 -7.42
N HIS A 56 0.10 -25.38 -6.93
CA HIS A 56 -0.01 -26.78 -6.54
C HIS A 56 1.03 -27.24 -5.52
N VAL A 57 1.50 -26.31 -4.66
CA VAL A 57 2.42 -26.61 -3.58
C VAL A 57 1.63 -27.27 -2.45
N LYS A 58 2.20 -28.24 -1.76
CA LYS A 58 1.59 -28.81 -0.56
C LYS A 58 1.51 -27.74 0.54
N ARG A 59 0.44 -27.78 1.33
CA ARG A 59 0.20 -26.81 2.41
C ARG A 59 1.38 -26.77 3.39
N GLU A 60 1.92 -27.92 3.78
CA GLU A 60 3.03 -28.05 4.70
C GLU A 60 4.31 -27.39 4.15
N ASP A 61 4.56 -27.51 2.85
CA ASP A 61 5.72 -26.89 2.18
C ASP A 61 5.55 -25.37 2.11
N ALA A 62 4.34 -24.87 1.86
CA ALA A 62 4.04 -23.44 1.90
C ALA A 62 4.24 -22.86 3.29
N GLN A 63 3.79 -23.54 4.34
CA GLN A 63 4.00 -23.15 5.75
C GLN A 63 5.48 -23.13 6.11
N ALA A 64 6.21 -24.19 5.76
CA ALA A 64 7.65 -24.28 6.00
C ALA A 64 8.41 -23.14 5.29
N SER A 65 8.00 -22.77 4.08
CA SER A 65 8.57 -21.64 3.35
C SER A 65 8.34 -20.31 4.07
N ILE A 66 7.15 -20.07 4.63
CA ILE A 66 6.86 -18.87 5.41
C ILE A 66 7.78 -18.79 6.63
N LEU A 67 7.83 -19.86 7.42
CA LEU A 67 8.62 -19.89 8.64
C LEU A 67 10.12 -19.74 8.37
N LYS A 68 10.62 -20.35 7.30
CA LYS A 68 12.02 -20.24 6.88
C LYS A 68 12.42 -18.80 6.55
N ASN A 69 11.52 -18.01 5.95
CA ASN A 69 11.81 -16.65 5.51
C ASN A 69 11.40 -15.58 6.53
N LEU A 70 10.85 -15.98 7.69
CA LEU A 70 10.31 -15.04 8.67
C LEU A 70 11.38 -14.10 9.22
N ASP A 71 12.58 -14.60 9.49
CA ASP A 71 13.70 -13.81 10.02
C ASP A 71 14.12 -12.70 9.04
N ASP A 72 14.25 -13.04 7.77
CA ASP A 72 14.59 -12.07 6.70
C ASP A 72 13.47 -11.03 6.53
N TYR A 73 12.23 -11.47 6.61
CA TYR A 73 11.06 -10.59 6.54
C TYR A 73 11.07 -9.56 7.68
N VAL A 74 11.25 -10.02 8.92
CA VAL A 74 11.28 -9.15 10.10
C VAL A 74 12.48 -8.20 10.05
N ARG A 75 13.64 -8.64 9.59
CA ARG A 75 14.86 -7.83 9.56
C ARG A 75 14.88 -6.82 8.41
N HIS A 76 14.37 -7.18 7.25
CA HIS A 76 14.59 -6.41 6.02
C HIS A 76 13.32 -5.78 5.46
N ILE A 77 12.13 -6.36 5.66
CA ILE A 77 10.88 -5.84 5.11
C ILE A 77 10.13 -4.99 6.12
N THR A 78 9.88 -5.51 7.31
CA THR A 78 9.10 -4.81 8.35
C THR A 78 9.61 -3.39 8.67
N PRO A 79 10.93 -3.14 8.82
CA PRO A 79 11.42 -1.81 9.16
C PRO A 79 11.18 -0.76 8.08
N GLN A 80 10.93 -1.17 6.83
CA GLN A 80 10.68 -0.25 5.73
C GLN A 80 9.37 0.53 5.91
N PHE A 81 8.35 -0.08 6.54
CA PHE A 81 7.06 0.58 6.79
C PHE A 81 7.17 1.80 7.72
N MET A 82 8.23 1.92 8.49
CA MET A 82 8.50 3.11 9.30
C MET A 82 9.13 4.27 8.50
N ARG A 83 9.56 4.02 7.26
CA ARG A 83 10.21 4.98 6.38
C ARG A 83 9.34 5.42 5.21
N THR A 84 8.22 4.77 4.98
CA THR A 84 7.23 5.17 3.98
C THR A 84 6.48 6.42 4.41
N HIS A 85 5.93 7.17 3.46
CA HIS A 85 5.12 8.36 3.75
C HIS A 85 3.70 7.99 4.19
N ILE A 86 3.15 6.93 3.61
CA ILE A 86 1.79 6.45 3.85
C ILE A 86 1.82 4.93 3.93
N ASN A 87 1.11 4.37 4.89
CA ASN A 87 0.90 2.92 4.97
C ASN A 87 -0.58 2.59 4.85
N PHE A 88 -0.89 1.62 4.01
CA PHE A 88 -2.18 0.97 3.91
C PHE A 88 -2.10 -0.39 4.58
N GLN A 89 -3.08 -0.75 5.38
CA GLN A 89 -3.16 -2.04 6.05
C GLN A 89 -4.58 -2.56 6.07
N LEU A 90 -4.78 -3.81 5.68
CA LEU A 90 -6.04 -4.52 5.89
C LEU A 90 -6.02 -5.22 7.24
N ILE A 91 -7.07 -4.99 8.04
CA ILE A 91 -7.26 -5.63 9.34
C ILE A 91 -8.53 -6.48 9.28
N PRO A 92 -8.43 -7.80 9.41
CA PRO A 92 -9.60 -8.67 9.40
C PRO A 92 -10.46 -8.45 10.66
N LEU A 93 -11.76 -8.52 10.48
CA LEU A 93 -12.79 -8.44 11.53
C LEU A 93 -13.17 -9.81 12.08
N VAL A 94 -12.73 -10.85 11.39
CA VAL A 94 -12.94 -12.24 11.76
C VAL A 94 -11.69 -12.82 12.40
N ASP A 95 -11.85 -13.93 13.11
CA ASP A 95 -10.74 -14.61 13.78
C ASP A 95 -9.73 -15.17 12.75
N THR A 96 -8.51 -14.72 12.86
CA THR A 96 -7.35 -15.18 12.08
C THR A 96 -6.22 -15.69 12.97
N ALA A 97 -6.53 -16.06 14.22
CA ALA A 97 -5.51 -16.47 15.20
C ALA A 97 -4.69 -17.69 14.77
N ASN A 98 -5.27 -18.55 13.94
CA ASN A 98 -4.57 -19.71 13.38
C ASN A 98 -4.47 -19.66 11.86
N PRO A 99 -3.49 -18.93 11.30
CA PRO A 99 -3.35 -18.72 9.85
C PRO A 99 -2.98 -19.99 9.09
N PHE A 100 -2.51 -21.03 9.77
CA PHE A 100 -2.05 -22.27 9.13
C PHE A 100 -3.14 -23.31 8.93
N THR A 101 -4.19 -23.27 9.72
CA THR A 101 -5.29 -24.26 9.67
C THR A 101 -6.55 -23.75 9.00
N GLY A 102 -6.68 -22.44 8.81
CA GLY A 102 -7.85 -21.82 8.18
C GLY A 102 -8.06 -22.30 6.74
N GLU A 103 -9.30 -22.72 6.42
CA GLU A 103 -9.66 -23.12 5.06
C GLU A 103 -10.05 -21.92 4.20
N ALA A 104 -10.61 -20.88 4.82
CA ALA A 104 -11.05 -19.66 4.16
C ALA A 104 -10.15 -18.48 4.52
N VAL A 105 -9.83 -17.69 3.51
CA VAL A 105 -9.19 -16.37 3.70
C VAL A 105 -10.29 -15.35 3.89
N PRO A 106 -10.21 -14.44 4.86
CA PRO A 106 -11.17 -13.34 5.01
C PRO A 106 -11.34 -12.58 3.71
N SER A 107 -12.59 -12.34 3.34
CA SER A 107 -12.95 -11.53 2.18
C SER A 107 -12.67 -10.04 2.47
N ASP A 108 -12.65 -9.21 1.43
CA ASP A 108 -12.48 -7.77 1.61
C ASP A 108 -13.59 -7.17 2.49
N ASP A 109 -14.84 -7.69 2.41
CA ASP A 109 -15.97 -7.24 3.25
C ASP A 109 -15.81 -7.58 4.73
N GLU A 110 -14.94 -8.52 5.06
CA GLU A 110 -14.59 -8.91 6.42
C GLU A 110 -13.33 -8.19 6.94
N CYS A 111 -12.92 -7.10 6.30
CA CYS A 111 -11.75 -6.33 6.69
C CYS A 111 -12.08 -4.85 6.88
N TYR A 112 -11.25 -4.14 7.65
CA TYR A 112 -11.11 -2.69 7.58
C TYR A 112 -9.83 -2.32 6.84
N LEU A 113 -9.88 -1.22 6.07
CA LEU A 113 -8.68 -0.56 5.59
C LEU A 113 -8.23 0.47 6.62
N ILE A 114 -6.97 0.40 7.02
CA ILE A 114 -6.32 1.42 7.83
C ILE A 114 -5.36 2.20 6.94
N ILE A 115 -5.47 3.53 6.94
CA ILE A 115 -4.52 4.43 6.31
C ILE A 115 -3.78 5.16 7.42
N HIS A 116 -2.47 4.94 7.49
CA HIS A 116 -1.59 5.61 8.42
C HIS A 116 -0.66 6.55 7.65
N VAL A 117 -0.72 7.85 7.95
CA VAL A 117 0.08 8.90 7.29
C VAL A 117 1.24 9.32 8.18
N LEU A 118 2.43 9.24 7.65
CA LEU A 118 3.62 9.81 8.26
C LEU A 118 3.78 11.28 7.84
N LYS A 119 4.49 12.07 8.61
CA LYS A 119 4.47 13.55 8.70
C LYS A 119 4.43 14.37 7.42
N LYS A 120 4.94 13.91 6.28
CA LYS A 120 5.14 14.75 5.08
C LYS A 120 3.83 15.09 4.36
N TYR A 121 2.83 14.19 4.38
CA TYR A 121 1.58 14.31 3.63
C TYR A 121 0.37 14.31 4.56
N TRP A 122 0.34 15.21 5.52
CA TRP A 122 -0.75 15.29 6.48
C TRP A 122 -2.01 15.88 5.81
N PRO A 123 -2.93 15.09 5.29
CA PRO A 123 -4.15 15.61 4.70
C PRO A 123 -5.10 16.11 5.77
N ASN A 124 -5.99 16.99 5.37
CA ASN A 124 -7.16 17.26 6.18
C ASN A 124 -8.13 16.09 6.07
N PHE A 125 -8.22 15.25 7.10
CA PHE A 125 -9.13 14.10 7.12
C PHE A 125 -10.61 14.47 7.28
N VAL A 126 -10.94 15.70 7.67
CA VAL A 126 -12.32 16.09 7.93
C VAL A 126 -13.22 15.95 6.71
N PRO A 127 -12.85 16.43 5.50
CA PRO A 127 -13.65 16.19 4.30
C PRO A 127 -13.77 14.70 3.96
N LEU A 128 -12.69 13.95 4.11
CA LEU A 128 -12.67 12.51 3.83
C LEU A 128 -13.65 11.74 4.72
N LEU A 129 -13.74 12.10 6.00
CA LEU A 129 -14.68 11.47 6.93
C LEU A 129 -16.14 11.75 6.56
N ALA A 130 -16.43 12.92 6.01
CA ALA A 130 -17.79 13.28 5.57
C ALA A 130 -18.26 12.42 4.39
N ASP A 131 -17.36 12.13 3.45
CA ASP A 131 -17.65 11.34 2.25
C ASP A 131 -17.60 9.82 2.48
N LEU A 132 -16.90 9.37 3.53
CA LEU A 132 -16.66 7.97 3.85
C LEU A 132 -17.47 7.55 5.08
N GLN A 133 -18.77 7.38 4.90
CA GLN A 133 -19.69 6.99 6.00
C GLN A 133 -19.21 5.69 6.68
N GLY A 134 -19.16 5.69 8.01
CA GLY A 134 -18.68 4.58 8.83
C GLY A 134 -17.17 4.60 9.11
N SER A 135 -16.45 5.54 8.51
CA SER A 135 -15.02 5.74 8.79
C SER A 135 -14.82 6.61 10.03
N PHE A 136 -13.71 6.41 10.72
CA PHE A 136 -13.35 7.18 11.91
C PHE A 136 -11.85 7.33 12.08
N MET A 137 -11.44 8.34 12.85
CA MET A 137 -10.04 8.51 13.25
C MET A 137 -9.74 7.67 14.49
N SER A 138 -8.81 6.71 14.38
CA SER A 138 -8.30 5.99 15.53
C SER A 138 -7.18 6.75 16.24
N ARG A 139 -6.44 7.53 15.47
CA ARG A 139 -5.39 8.46 15.94
C ARG A 139 -5.38 9.68 15.05
N ARG A 140 -4.65 10.72 15.46
CA ARG A 140 -4.54 11.97 14.69
C ARG A 140 -4.07 11.77 13.24
N ASN A 141 -3.29 10.72 12.96
CA ASN A 141 -2.72 10.41 11.66
C ASN A 141 -3.16 9.04 11.11
N THR A 142 -4.24 8.49 11.64
CA THR A 142 -4.69 7.15 11.27
C THR A 142 -6.20 7.13 11.13
N ILE A 143 -6.68 6.88 9.93
CA ILE A 143 -8.08 6.69 9.61
C ILE A 143 -8.39 5.21 9.43
N VAL A 144 -9.54 4.78 9.94
CA VAL A 144 -10.09 3.43 9.77
C VAL A 144 -11.31 3.52 8.88
N ILE A 145 -11.34 2.69 7.84
CA ILE A 145 -12.31 2.78 6.74
C ILE A 145 -12.91 1.39 6.52
N PRO A 146 -14.25 1.26 6.47
CA PRO A 146 -14.90 0.01 6.09
C PRO A 146 -14.47 -0.41 4.67
N SER A 147 -14.30 -1.71 4.44
CA SER A 147 -13.83 -2.24 3.15
C SER A 147 -14.73 -1.84 1.98
N SER A 148 -16.05 -1.76 2.20
CA SER A 148 -17.00 -1.28 1.18
C SER A 148 -16.70 0.14 0.65
N LYS A 149 -15.86 0.91 1.35
CA LYS A 149 -15.42 2.26 0.98
C LYS A 149 -13.92 2.33 0.62
N MET A 150 -13.23 1.22 0.57
CA MET A 150 -11.78 1.16 0.39
C MET A 150 -11.31 1.84 -0.90
N LEU A 151 -11.90 1.50 -2.05
CA LEU A 151 -11.51 2.09 -3.33
C LEU A 151 -11.75 3.60 -3.35
N THR A 152 -12.95 4.02 -2.95
CA THR A 152 -13.30 5.44 -2.84
C THR A 152 -12.32 6.19 -1.92
N ALA A 153 -11.95 5.58 -0.81
CA ALA A 153 -11.00 6.18 0.13
C ALA A 153 -9.60 6.32 -0.46
N ILE A 154 -9.11 5.30 -1.16
CA ILE A 154 -7.80 5.34 -1.84
C ILE A 154 -7.79 6.45 -2.89
N GLU A 155 -8.84 6.56 -3.70
CA GLU A 155 -8.97 7.60 -4.73
C GLU A 155 -9.01 8.99 -4.10
N LEU A 156 -9.91 9.24 -3.16
CA LEU A 156 -10.04 10.53 -2.49
C LEU A 156 -8.76 10.95 -1.77
N PHE A 157 -7.98 9.97 -1.31
CA PHE A 157 -6.77 10.23 -0.55
C PHE A 157 -5.54 10.43 -1.45
N LEU A 158 -5.33 9.54 -2.43
CA LEU A 158 -4.11 9.55 -3.24
C LEU A 158 -4.17 10.48 -4.44
N ILE A 159 -5.34 10.63 -5.09
CA ILE A 159 -5.44 11.45 -6.32
C ILE A 159 -4.96 12.88 -6.09
N PRO A 160 -5.40 13.61 -5.05
CA PRO A 160 -4.94 14.98 -4.81
C PRO A 160 -3.42 15.07 -4.59
N ILE A 161 -2.85 14.10 -3.86
CA ILE A 161 -1.41 14.07 -3.58
C ILE A 161 -0.62 13.84 -4.89
N ILE A 162 -1.05 12.89 -5.70
CA ILE A 162 -0.39 12.58 -6.99
C ILE A 162 -0.51 13.75 -7.95
N GLN A 163 -1.67 14.39 -8.03
CA GLN A 163 -1.88 15.57 -8.88
C GLN A 163 -0.96 16.73 -8.49
N ASP A 164 -0.81 16.99 -7.19
CA ASP A 164 0.09 18.03 -6.69
C ASP A 164 1.56 17.71 -7.00
N LEU A 165 1.98 16.47 -6.84
CA LEU A 165 3.33 16.02 -7.21
C LEU A 165 3.59 16.16 -8.71
N VAL A 166 2.66 15.75 -9.56
CA VAL A 166 2.78 15.89 -11.01
C VAL A 166 2.86 17.35 -11.41
N LYS A 167 2.01 18.21 -10.83
CA LYS A 167 2.04 19.66 -11.05
C LYS A 167 3.40 20.23 -10.67
N THR A 168 3.89 19.96 -9.47
CA THR A 168 5.19 20.42 -8.99
C THR A 168 6.34 19.95 -9.89
N SER A 169 6.30 18.67 -10.31
CA SER A 169 7.29 18.10 -11.22
C SER A 169 7.32 18.82 -12.57
N ARG A 170 6.15 19.15 -13.12
CA ARG A 170 6.05 19.90 -14.39
C ARG A 170 6.56 21.33 -14.26
N GLU A 171 6.18 22.03 -13.18
CA GLU A 171 6.64 23.38 -12.90
C GLU A 171 8.19 23.43 -12.81
N LEU A 172 8.81 22.47 -12.09
CA LEU A 172 10.27 22.37 -11.97
C LEU A 172 10.95 22.09 -13.32
N ARG A 173 10.28 21.44 -14.26
CA ARG A 173 10.77 21.18 -15.62
C ARG A 173 10.44 22.29 -16.62
N GLY A 174 9.75 23.36 -16.19
CA GLY A 174 9.33 24.45 -17.05
C GLY A 174 8.22 24.09 -18.05
N ILE A 175 7.44 23.04 -17.76
CA ILE A 175 6.32 22.60 -18.59
C ILE A 175 5.05 23.30 -18.09
N THR A 176 4.54 24.26 -18.88
CA THR A 176 3.40 25.10 -18.48
C THR A 176 2.04 24.56 -18.92
N ASP A 177 2.02 23.67 -19.91
CA ASP A 177 0.75 23.13 -20.44
C ASP A 177 0.33 21.89 -19.66
N ILE A 178 -0.72 22.02 -18.87
CA ILE A 178 -1.44 20.89 -18.25
C ILE A 178 -2.43 20.37 -19.28
N PRO A 179 -2.30 19.14 -19.81
CA PRO A 179 -3.33 18.57 -20.65
C PRO A 179 -4.66 18.54 -19.89
N SER A 180 -5.70 19.14 -20.47
CA SER A 180 -7.04 19.22 -19.87
C SER A 180 -7.82 17.90 -19.97
N ASP A 181 -7.16 16.80 -20.34
CA ASP A 181 -7.85 15.53 -20.56
C ASP A 181 -8.13 14.80 -19.23
N ARG A 182 -9.35 15.02 -18.73
CA ARG A 182 -9.91 14.41 -17.51
C ARG A 182 -10.43 12.98 -17.73
N SER A 183 -10.22 12.39 -18.91
CA SER A 183 -10.91 11.15 -19.31
C SER A 183 -10.14 9.85 -19.12
N ALA A 184 -8.85 9.88 -18.80
CA ALA A 184 -8.08 8.67 -18.52
C ALA A 184 -7.96 8.46 -17.00
N GLY A 185 -8.98 7.87 -16.40
CA GLY A 185 -8.90 7.39 -15.02
C GLY A 185 -7.80 6.34 -14.87
N ILE A 186 -7.10 6.37 -13.74
CA ILE A 186 -6.04 5.44 -13.33
C ILE A 186 -6.52 3.96 -13.32
N ILE A 187 -7.82 3.72 -13.41
CA ILE A 187 -8.47 2.40 -13.34
C ILE A 187 -8.15 1.50 -14.57
N GLY A 188 -7.65 2.05 -15.67
CA GLY A 188 -7.32 1.28 -16.89
C GLY A 188 -5.98 0.54 -16.88
N MET A 189 -5.23 0.52 -15.79
CA MET A 189 -3.89 -0.10 -15.70
C MET A 189 -3.79 -1.28 -14.74
N LEU A 190 -4.90 -1.83 -14.30
CA LEU A 190 -4.94 -2.97 -13.35
C LEU A 190 -5.50 -4.27 -13.95
N ASP A 191 -5.54 -4.41 -15.28
CA ASP A 191 -5.78 -5.70 -15.96
C ASP A 191 -4.47 -6.46 -16.22
#